data_0ba0cc9522e23851cf86348fd2ed7d9e
#
_entry.id   0ba0cc9522e23851cf86348fd2ed7d9e
#
_cell.length_a   1.000
_cell.length_b   1.000
_cell.length_c   1.000
_cell.angle_alpha   90.00
_cell.angle_beta   90.00
_cell.angle_gamma   90.00
#
_symmetry.space_group_name_H-M   'P 1'
#
loop_
_entity.id
_entity.type
_entity.pdbx_description
1 polymer ?
#
loop_
_entity_poly.entity_id
_entity_poly.type
_entity_poly.pdbx_seq_one_letter_code
_entity_poly.pdbx_strand_id
1 'polypeptide(L)'
;MGVLDENIKILLAQMELTQWKTPTIKSSYLEREIMTRDDLRKIEKHTDAYFTSKTSGSTGEPVTISKTLQDYIWFVASNIRDIRWRKWDVTKTVAHIKTTATEGMFNGWGIPTNIEPVQGITYTNSYKPISELQEWLERVNPHYINCFPSIFKLLDTSRISNFIDWKGTGEVGGTLYSSEECGVIALQCPDNPKVMHVMENQYVERDVDGSLIITTFTNDYIRRYKHGDQIELGKCRCGRGLQTITEVKGRVRNMFTLPNGDKKWPLIGSLNFYEDFGIKRYKAIQKSIEELELQIISEPLNEREEDLKNLVKEWINSPINVTITYTNDFPNYKFEEFVSLI
;
A
#
# COMPACT_ATOMS: atom_id res chain seq x y z
N MET A 1 5.64 19.80 -23.28
CA MET A 1 4.76 18.73 -22.77
C MET A 1 5.18 17.45 -23.47
N GLY A 2 5.59 16.42 -22.72
CA GLY A 2 6.12 15.19 -23.30
C GLY A 2 5.02 14.27 -23.84
N VAL A 3 5.37 13.35 -24.75
CA VAL A 3 4.45 12.33 -25.29
C VAL A 3 3.78 11.53 -24.16
N LEU A 4 4.48 11.28 -23.06
CA LEU A 4 3.97 10.57 -21.90
C LEU A 4 2.83 11.36 -21.22
N ASP A 5 3.00 12.67 -21.01
CA ASP A 5 1.97 13.53 -20.39
C ASP A 5 0.70 13.56 -21.25
N GLU A 6 0.85 13.57 -22.58
CA GLU A 6 -0.29 13.55 -23.48
C GLU A 6 -1.04 12.20 -23.40
N ASN A 7 -0.34 11.09 -23.36
CA ASN A 7 -0.95 9.76 -23.20
C ASN A 7 -1.75 9.66 -21.90
N ILE A 8 -1.24 10.22 -20.78
CA ILE A 8 -1.95 10.25 -19.51
C ILE A 8 -3.21 11.11 -19.60
N LYS A 9 -3.16 12.26 -20.25
CA LYS A 9 -4.34 13.13 -20.47
C LYS A 9 -5.42 12.45 -21.30
N ILE A 10 -5.02 11.78 -22.37
CA ILE A 10 -5.94 11.00 -23.23
C ILE A 10 -6.60 9.90 -22.39
N LEU A 11 -5.81 9.15 -21.60
CA LEU A 11 -6.34 8.12 -20.74
C LEU A 11 -7.32 8.69 -19.72
N LEU A 12 -7.01 9.80 -19.06
CA LEU A 12 -7.92 10.46 -18.11
C LEU A 12 -9.25 10.83 -18.76
N ALA A 13 -9.23 11.38 -19.96
CA ALA A 13 -10.45 11.69 -20.71
C ALA A 13 -11.26 10.41 -21.03
N GLN A 14 -10.59 9.32 -21.41
CA GLN A 14 -11.25 8.02 -21.62
C GLN A 14 -11.87 7.48 -20.34
N MET A 15 -11.14 7.53 -19.21
CA MET A 15 -11.61 7.08 -17.91
C MET A 15 -12.87 7.83 -17.45
N GLU A 16 -13.02 9.13 -17.75
CA GLU A 16 -14.24 9.89 -17.46
C GLU A 16 -15.46 9.38 -18.23
N LEU A 17 -15.25 8.84 -19.43
CA LEU A 17 -16.33 8.27 -20.26
C LEU A 17 -16.62 6.81 -19.92
N THR A 18 -15.57 6.04 -19.61
CA THR A 18 -15.70 4.58 -19.39
C THR A 18 -16.19 4.22 -18.01
N GLN A 19 -16.02 5.07 -17.00
CA GLN A 19 -16.48 4.80 -15.63
C GLN A 19 -18.00 4.50 -15.53
N TRP A 20 -18.79 4.88 -16.51
CA TRP A 20 -20.24 4.64 -16.57
C TRP A 20 -20.62 3.34 -17.29
N LYS A 21 -19.63 2.62 -17.85
CA LYS A 21 -19.84 1.38 -18.59
C LYS A 21 -19.48 0.18 -17.70
N THR A 22 -20.27 -0.87 -17.80
CA THR A 22 -19.93 -2.14 -17.16
C THR A 22 -18.72 -2.75 -17.87
N PRO A 23 -17.63 -3.05 -17.16
CA PRO A 23 -16.48 -3.68 -17.78
C PRO A 23 -16.85 -5.07 -18.29
N THR A 24 -16.38 -5.40 -19.49
CA THR A 24 -16.52 -6.71 -20.09
C THR A 24 -15.16 -7.39 -20.15
N ILE A 25 -15.11 -8.66 -19.81
CA ILE A 25 -13.91 -9.49 -19.97
C ILE A 25 -14.17 -10.58 -21.00
N LYS A 26 -13.19 -10.87 -21.83
CA LYS A 26 -13.29 -11.98 -22.77
C LYS A 26 -13.28 -13.31 -22.01
N SER A 27 -14.12 -14.27 -22.38
CA SER A 27 -14.20 -15.60 -21.76
C SER A 27 -12.84 -16.31 -21.71
N SER A 28 -12.02 -16.14 -22.73
CA SER A 28 -10.67 -16.71 -22.79
C SER A 28 -9.73 -16.26 -21.65
N TYR A 29 -10.00 -15.14 -20.96
CA TYR A 29 -9.26 -14.76 -19.77
C TYR A 29 -9.73 -15.55 -18.55
N LEU A 30 -11.03 -15.81 -18.44
CA LEU A 30 -11.64 -16.53 -17.31
C LEU A 30 -11.34 -18.03 -17.35
N GLU A 31 -11.02 -18.56 -18.53
CA GLU A 31 -10.65 -19.97 -18.76
C GLU A 31 -9.20 -20.30 -18.40
N ARG A 32 -8.36 -19.27 -18.16
CA ARG A 32 -6.96 -19.47 -17.78
C ARG A 32 -6.85 -20.02 -16.36
N GLU A 33 -5.79 -20.79 -16.13
CA GLU A 33 -5.45 -21.24 -14.79
C GLU A 33 -5.18 -20.07 -13.85
N ILE A 34 -5.49 -20.26 -12.58
CA ILE A 34 -5.23 -19.27 -11.53
C ILE A 34 -3.74 -19.28 -11.21
N MET A 35 -3.10 -18.15 -11.38
CA MET A 35 -1.69 -17.95 -11.04
C MET A 35 -1.52 -17.80 -9.52
N THR A 36 -0.49 -18.43 -9.02
CA THR A 36 -0.04 -18.30 -7.63
C THR A 36 1.16 -17.34 -7.52
N ARG A 37 1.57 -17.04 -6.28
CA ARG A 37 2.80 -16.27 -6.04
C ARG A 37 4.04 -17.00 -6.55
N ASP A 38 4.06 -18.32 -6.51
CA ASP A 38 5.18 -19.14 -7.02
C ASP A 38 5.28 -19.07 -8.54
N ASP A 39 4.15 -18.93 -9.22
CA ASP A 39 4.15 -18.71 -10.67
C ASP A 39 4.70 -17.32 -11.03
N LEU A 40 4.39 -16.28 -10.24
CA LEU A 40 5.03 -14.96 -10.41
C LEU A 40 6.54 -15.00 -10.24
N ARG A 41 7.07 -15.82 -9.33
CA ARG A 41 8.52 -15.98 -9.12
C ARG A 41 9.23 -16.60 -10.32
N LYS A 42 8.53 -17.45 -11.07
CA LYS A 42 9.09 -18.14 -12.26
C LYS A 42 9.10 -17.25 -13.50
N ILE A 43 8.39 -16.12 -13.46
CA ILE A 43 8.39 -15.18 -14.58
C ILE A 43 9.76 -14.51 -14.69
N GLU A 44 10.43 -14.71 -15.82
CA GLU A 44 11.69 -14.06 -16.10
C GLU A 44 11.54 -12.53 -16.14
N LYS A 45 12.56 -11.82 -15.66
CA LYS A 45 12.59 -10.35 -15.75
C LYS A 45 12.64 -9.96 -17.22
N HIS A 46 11.68 -9.14 -17.65
CA HIS A 46 11.66 -8.65 -19.02
C HIS A 46 12.70 -7.55 -19.21
N THR A 47 13.47 -7.67 -20.27
CA THR A 47 14.50 -6.68 -20.66
C THR A 47 13.91 -5.35 -21.09
N ASP A 48 12.63 -5.33 -21.47
CA ASP A 48 11.85 -4.17 -21.91
C ASP A 48 10.94 -3.59 -20.81
N ALA A 49 11.13 -4.01 -19.55
CA ALA A 49 10.40 -3.42 -18.44
C ALA A 49 10.69 -1.92 -18.31
N TYR A 50 9.64 -1.11 -18.18
CA TYR A 50 9.77 0.33 -17.96
C TYR A 50 10.41 0.62 -16.59
N PHE A 51 10.01 -0.14 -15.56
CA PHE A 51 10.67 -0.20 -14.25
C PHE A 51 10.34 -1.53 -13.56
N THR A 52 11.03 -1.80 -12.45
CA THR A 52 10.74 -2.95 -11.60
C THR A 52 10.30 -2.51 -10.21
N SER A 53 9.37 -3.24 -9.61
CA SER A 53 9.01 -3.11 -8.21
C SER A 53 9.28 -4.43 -7.47
N LYS A 54 9.54 -4.35 -6.17
CA LYS A 54 9.71 -5.53 -5.31
C LYS A 54 8.61 -5.56 -4.25
N THR A 55 8.03 -6.74 -4.05
CA THR A 55 7.11 -6.95 -2.93
C THR A 55 7.88 -6.96 -1.61
N SER A 56 7.23 -6.57 -0.51
CA SER A 56 7.87 -6.48 0.83
C SER A 56 8.40 -7.80 1.40
N GLY A 57 8.12 -8.94 0.76
CA GLY A 57 8.56 -10.25 1.26
C GLY A 57 7.92 -10.71 2.57
N SER A 58 7.00 -9.98 3.13
CA SER A 58 6.32 -10.24 4.41
C SER A 58 5.63 -11.63 4.49
N THR A 59 5.32 -12.23 3.35
CA THR A 59 4.72 -13.56 3.24
C THR A 59 5.64 -14.60 2.60
N GLY A 60 6.92 -14.31 2.50
CA GLY A 60 7.94 -15.15 1.84
C GLY A 60 8.99 -14.31 1.11
N GLU A 61 9.78 -14.95 0.26
CA GLU A 61 10.79 -14.26 -0.56
C GLU A 61 10.17 -13.11 -1.36
N PRO A 62 10.84 -11.94 -1.43
CA PRO A 62 10.40 -10.84 -2.28
C PRO A 62 10.28 -11.28 -3.74
N VAL A 63 9.22 -10.85 -4.40
CA VAL A 63 9.04 -11.07 -5.84
C VAL A 63 9.34 -9.77 -6.57
N THR A 64 10.19 -9.83 -7.59
CA THR A 64 10.44 -8.70 -8.47
C THR A 64 9.42 -8.71 -9.61
N ILE A 65 8.67 -7.63 -9.75
CA ILE A 65 7.65 -7.46 -10.78
C ILE A 65 8.15 -6.50 -11.85
N SER A 66 8.17 -6.94 -13.09
CA SER A 66 8.43 -6.09 -14.25
C SER A 66 7.17 -5.27 -14.58
N LYS A 67 7.31 -3.96 -14.64
CA LYS A 67 6.23 -3.01 -14.93
C LYS A 67 6.37 -2.45 -16.34
N THR A 68 5.27 -2.40 -17.06
CA THR A 68 5.20 -1.81 -18.39
C THR A 68 5.04 -0.28 -18.31
N LEU A 69 5.26 0.41 -19.44
CA LEU A 69 4.92 1.83 -19.57
C LEU A 69 3.42 2.07 -19.32
N GLN A 70 2.57 1.12 -19.74
CA GLN A 70 1.12 1.22 -19.54
C GLN A 70 0.77 1.13 -18.04
N ASP A 71 1.45 0.27 -17.27
CA ASP A 71 1.28 0.21 -15.81
C ASP A 71 1.58 1.57 -15.16
N TYR A 72 2.64 2.25 -15.62
CA TYR A 72 2.99 3.58 -15.12
C TYR A 72 1.95 4.64 -15.50
N ILE A 73 1.49 4.65 -16.75
CA ILE A 73 0.45 5.58 -17.23
C ILE A 73 -0.83 5.42 -16.41
N TRP A 74 -1.27 4.17 -16.17
CA TRP A 74 -2.46 3.89 -15.36
C TRP A 74 -2.26 4.25 -13.89
N PHE A 75 -1.06 4.03 -13.35
CA PHE A 75 -0.75 4.45 -11.97
C PHE A 75 -0.90 5.96 -11.80
N VAL A 76 -0.34 6.75 -12.70
CA VAL A 76 -0.44 8.22 -12.64
C VAL A 76 -1.88 8.68 -12.85
N ALA A 77 -2.57 8.17 -13.87
CA ALA A 77 -3.96 8.53 -14.17
C ALA A 77 -4.91 8.18 -13.02
N SER A 78 -4.75 7.01 -12.39
CA SER A 78 -5.57 6.62 -11.24
C SER A 78 -5.35 7.53 -10.03
N ASN A 79 -4.12 7.97 -9.76
CA ASN A 79 -3.86 8.93 -8.70
C ASN A 79 -4.46 10.31 -8.98
N ILE A 80 -4.45 10.76 -10.23
CA ILE A 80 -5.10 12.02 -10.64
C ILE A 80 -6.63 11.88 -10.53
N ARG A 81 -7.19 10.73 -10.96
CA ARG A 81 -8.63 10.45 -10.78
C ARG A 81 -9.01 10.50 -9.30
N ASP A 82 -8.21 9.92 -8.41
CA ASP A 82 -8.47 9.96 -6.97
C ASP A 82 -8.56 11.40 -6.44
N ILE A 83 -7.63 12.26 -6.86
CA ILE A 83 -7.64 13.70 -6.54
C ILE A 83 -8.93 14.36 -7.05
N ARG A 84 -9.33 14.10 -8.29
CA ARG A 84 -10.54 14.65 -8.90
C ARG A 84 -11.82 14.14 -8.22
N TRP A 85 -11.91 12.85 -7.94
CA TRP A 85 -13.03 12.23 -7.26
C TRP A 85 -13.22 12.81 -5.85
N ARG A 86 -12.13 13.09 -5.15
CA ARG A 86 -12.13 13.75 -3.84
C ARG A 86 -12.39 15.24 -3.91
N LYS A 87 -12.38 15.84 -5.11
CA LYS A 87 -12.47 17.28 -5.31
C LYS A 87 -11.41 18.05 -4.51
N TRP A 88 -10.21 17.46 -4.40
CA TRP A 88 -9.12 18.14 -3.73
C TRP A 88 -8.67 19.36 -4.51
N ASP A 89 -8.51 20.48 -3.80
CA ASP A 89 -8.03 21.73 -4.35
C ASP A 89 -6.51 21.66 -4.54
N VAL A 90 -6.08 21.62 -5.79
CA VAL A 90 -4.66 21.44 -6.18
C VAL A 90 -3.76 22.64 -5.87
N THR A 91 -4.32 23.73 -5.33
CA THR A 91 -3.55 24.88 -4.84
C THR A 91 -3.19 24.76 -3.35
N LYS A 92 -3.73 23.78 -2.66
CA LYS A 92 -3.57 23.57 -1.22
C LYS A 92 -2.39 22.67 -0.89
N THR A 93 -2.10 22.52 0.40
CA THR A 93 -0.97 21.75 0.91
C THR A 93 -1.36 20.32 1.26
N VAL A 94 -0.45 19.37 1.02
CA VAL A 94 -0.59 17.97 1.40
C VAL A 94 0.61 17.50 2.25
N ALA A 95 0.33 16.72 3.29
CA ALA A 95 1.35 16.03 4.07
C ALA A 95 1.39 14.55 3.67
N HIS A 96 2.55 14.06 3.29
CA HIS A 96 2.80 12.65 3.00
C HIS A 96 3.64 12.02 4.12
N ILE A 97 3.08 11.04 4.82
CA ILE A 97 3.80 10.22 5.80
C ILE A 97 4.08 8.86 5.15
N LYS A 98 5.36 8.55 4.89
CA LYS A 98 5.79 7.36 4.14
C LYS A 98 7.00 6.70 4.79
N THR A 99 7.20 5.40 4.55
CA THR A 99 8.32 4.59 5.08
C THR A 99 9.70 5.17 4.79
N THR A 100 9.91 5.62 3.56
CA THR A 100 11.23 6.06 3.05
C THR A 100 11.38 7.56 2.97
N ALA A 101 10.39 8.34 3.44
CA ALA A 101 10.46 9.79 3.41
C ALA A 101 11.35 10.31 4.55
N THR A 102 12.00 11.42 4.29
CA THR A 102 12.61 12.29 5.31
C THR A 102 11.73 13.51 5.52
N GLU A 103 11.90 14.21 6.64
CA GLU A 103 11.23 15.49 6.83
C GLU A 103 11.70 16.49 5.77
N GLY A 104 10.74 17.04 5.04
CA GLY A 104 11.04 17.95 3.94
C GLY A 104 9.80 18.62 3.36
N MET A 105 10.05 19.51 2.40
CA MET A 105 9.02 20.26 1.68
C MET A 105 9.43 20.47 0.22
N PHE A 106 8.47 20.38 -0.70
CA PHE A 106 8.68 20.74 -2.10
C PHE A 106 7.40 21.30 -2.74
N ASN A 107 7.57 22.06 -3.82
CA ASN A 107 6.45 22.61 -4.59
C ASN A 107 5.78 21.51 -5.43
N GLY A 108 4.47 21.59 -5.57
CA GLY A 108 3.66 20.60 -6.27
C GLY A 108 3.33 19.38 -5.40
N TRP A 109 2.63 18.41 -6.00
CA TRP A 109 2.20 17.16 -5.35
C TRP A 109 2.90 15.93 -5.93
N GLY A 110 4.12 16.09 -6.43
CA GLY A 110 4.89 15.04 -7.08
C GLY A 110 4.42 14.75 -8.51
N ILE A 111 4.33 13.47 -8.88
CA ILE A 111 4.03 13.03 -10.26
C ILE A 111 2.81 13.72 -10.90
N PRO A 112 1.66 13.91 -10.22
CA PRO A 112 0.51 14.59 -10.80
C PRO A 112 0.79 16.04 -11.26
N THR A 113 1.80 16.70 -10.71
CA THR A 113 2.10 18.12 -10.99
C THR A 113 2.35 18.42 -12.47
N ASN A 114 2.88 17.46 -13.23
CA ASN A 114 3.16 17.64 -14.65
C ASN A 114 1.90 17.57 -15.52
N ILE A 115 0.85 16.92 -15.06
CA ILE A 115 -0.38 16.67 -15.79
C ILE A 115 -1.48 17.65 -15.36
N GLU A 116 -1.65 17.82 -14.07
CA GLU A 116 -2.53 18.81 -13.46
C GLU A 116 -1.73 20.04 -13.05
N PRO A 117 -2.26 21.25 -13.17
CA PRO A 117 -1.57 22.47 -12.79
C PRO A 117 -1.56 22.62 -11.25
N VAL A 118 -0.90 21.69 -10.57
CA VAL A 118 -0.80 21.67 -9.11
C VAL A 118 0.14 22.79 -8.65
N GLN A 119 -0.39 23.74 -7.89
CA GLN A 119 0.36 24.85 -7.30
C GLN A 119 0.60 24.68 -5.80
N GLY A 120 0.03 23.62 -5.21
CA GLY A 120 0.14 23.33 -3.79
C GLY A 120 1.55 22.93 -3.37
N ILE A 121 1.74 22.78 -2.07
CA ILE A 121 3.01 22.37 -1.45
C ILE A 121 2.84 20.98 -0.85
N THR A 122 3.84 20.15 -1.00
CA THR A 122 3.95 18.86 -0.30
C THR A 122 4.91 18.98 0.86
N TYR A 123 4.45 18.53 2.05
CA TYR A 123 5.30 18.23 3.19
C TYR A 123 5.50 16.72 3.29
N THR A 124 6.70 16.27 3.63
CA THR A 124 7.01 14.85 3.79
C THR A 124 7.56 14.56 5.17
N ASN A 125 7.28 13.38 5.70
CA ASN A 125 7.92 12.85 6.90
C ASN A 125 7.90 11.31 6.88
N SER A 126 8.77 10.72 7.71
CA SER A 126 8.77 9.27 7.95
C SER A 126 7.75 8.90 9.04
N TYR A 127 7.60 7.60 9.27
CA TYR A 127 6.80 7.09 10.38
C TYR A 127 7.55 7.27 11.69
N LYS A 128 7.14 8.27 12.45
CA LYS A 128 7.61 8.58 13.81
C LYS A 128 6.56 8.16 14.85
N PRO A 129 6.85 8.24 16.16
CA PRO A 129 5.83 8.17 17.21
C PRO A 129 4.66 9.10 16.91
N ILE A 130 3.46 8.70 17.30
CA ILE A 130 2.25 9.46 16.97
C ILE A 130 2.26 10.88 17.53
N SER A 131 2.79 11.07 18.74
CA SER A 131 2.95 12.40 19.34
C SER A 131 3.84 13.32 18.46
N GLU A 132 4.98 12.82 17.99
CA GLU A 132 5.88 13.58 17.12
C GLU A 132 5.24 13.89 15.76
N LEU A 133 4.48 12.95 15.19
CA LEU A 133 3.72 13.17 13.95
C LEU A 133 2.63 14.20 14.15
N GLN A 134 1.94 14.16 15.28
CA GLN A 134 0.90 15.12 15.63
C GLN A 134 1.49 16.54 15.73
N GLU A 135 2.57 16.73 16.47
CA GLU A 135 3.27 18.02 16.59
C GLU A 135 3.78 18.53 15.24
N TRP A 136 4.31 17.65 14.41
CA TRP A 136 4.75 18.00 13.07
C TRP A 136 3.57 18.45 12.19
N LEU A 137 2.46 17.72 12.19
CA LEU A 137 1.27 18.07 11.43
C LEU A 137 0.65 19.40 11.88
N GLU A 138 0.64 19.67 13.18
CA GLU A 138 0.20 20.97 13.71
C GLU A 138 1.10 22.12 13.24
N ARG A 139 2.42 21.89 13.21
CA ARG A 139 3.41 22.88 12.74
C ARG A 139 3.28 23.16 11.24
N VAL A 140 3.16 22.12 10.38
CA VAL A 140 3.04 22.31 8.93
C VAL A 140 1.63 22.61 8.47
N ASN A 141 0.64 22.31 9.30
CA ASN A 141 -0.78 22.63 9.16
C ASN A 141 -1.35 22.35 7.75
N PRO A 142 -1.28 21.08 7.26
CA PRO A 142 -1.66 20.74 5.92
C PRO A 142 -3.18 20.69 5.74
N HIS A 143 -3.66 20.89 4.51
CA HIS A 143 -5.06 20.70 4.17
C HIS A 143 -5.41 19.22 3.96
N TYR A 144 -4.47 18.45 3.44
CA TYR A 144 -4.66 17.04 3.15
C TYR A 144 -3.56 16.20 3.77
N ILE A 145 -3.93 15.00 4.22
CA ILE A 145 -2.97 14.04 4.80
C ILE A 145 -3.01 12.75 4.00
N ASN A 146 -1.85 12.23 3.63
CA ASN A 146 -1.70 10.90 3.02
C ASN A 146 -0.82 10.04 3.92
N CYS A 147 -1.42 9.03 4.54
CA CYS A 147 -0.74 8.10 5.45
C CYS A 147 -1.47 6.75 5.52
N PHE A 148 -0.95 5.81 6.31
CA PHE A 148 -1.66 4.58 6.61
C PHE A 148 -2.91 4.83 7.45
N PRO A 149 -4.00 4.07 7.21
CA PRO A 149 -5.21 4.12 8.02
C PRO A 149 -4.98 3.94 9.53
N SER A 150 -4.08 3.05 9.92
CA SER A 150 -3.72 2.82 11.34
C SER A 150 -3.13 4.06 12.01
N ILE A 151 -2.32 4.84 11.28
CA ILE A 151 -1.77 6.10 11.77
C ILE A 151 -2.87 7.15 11.84
N PHE A 152 -3.65 7.31 10.76
CA PHE A 152 -4.69 8.33 10.68
C PHE A 152 -5.70 8.23 11.83
N LYS A 153 -6.08 7.02 12.23
CA LYS A 153 -7.00 6.76 13.35
C LYS A 153 -6.51 7.26 14.71
N LEU A 154 -5.21 7.46 14.86
CA LEU A 154 -4.57 7.91 16.11
C LEU A 154 -4.27 9.41 16.11
N LEU A 155 -4.42 10.09 14.97
CA LEU A 155 -4.22 11.53 14.86
C LEU A 155 -5.47 12.30 15.33
N ASP A 156 -5.25 13.38 16.05
CA ASP A 156 -6.29 14.36 16.38
C ASP A 156 -6.31 15.46 15.31
N THR A 157 -7.15 15.25 14.29
CA THR A 157 -7.27 16.21 13.19
C THR A 157 -7.91 17.53 13.59
N SER A 158 -8.60 17.62 14.75
CA SER A 158 -9.17 18.87 15.26
C SER A 158 -8.11 19.90 15.64
N ARG A 159 -6.88 19.46 15.89
CA ARG A 159 -5.70 20.29 16.19
C ARG A 159 -4.98 20.81 14.95
N ILE A 160 -5.43 20.42 13.75
CA ILE A 160 -4.86 20.85 12.46
C ILE A 160 -5.87 21.77 11.79
N SER A 161 -5.71 23.08 11.96
CA SER A 161 -6.75 24.07 11.62
C SER A 161 -7.10 24.12 10.13
N ASN A 162 -6.19 23.75 9.23
CA ASN A 162 -6.42 23.71 7.78
C ASN A 162 -6.94 22.35 7.28
N PHE A 163 -7.01 21.31 8.13
CA PHE A 163 -7.35 19.95 7.69
C PHE A 163 -8.73 19.87 7.04
N ILE A 164 -8.80 19.25 5.85
CA ILE A 164 -10.02 19.06 5.07
C ILE A 164 -10.32 17.57 4.87
N ASP A 165 -9.32 16.78 4.40
CA ASP A 165 -9.52 15.39 4.03
C ASP A 165 -8.21 14.60 4.08
N TRP A 166 -8.31 13.27 4.01
CA TRP A 166 -7.16 12.39 4.03
C TRP A 166 -7.26 11.27 2.99
N LYS A 167 -6.11 10.73 2.61
CA LYS A 167 -5.96 9.58 1.75
C LYS A 167 -5.24 8.48 2.50
N GLY A 168 -5.84 7.29 2.52
CA GLY A 168 -5.27 6.09 3.13
C GLY A 168 -4.88 5.06 2.08
N THR A 169 -3.66 4.53 2.18
CA THR A 169 -3.14 3.49 1.29
C THR A 169 -2.45 2.39 2.08
N GLY A 170 -2.31 1.20 1.49
CA GLY A 170 -1.44 0.13 2.00
C GLY A 170 -1.99 -0.70 3.17
N GLU A 171 -3.18 -0.39 3.69
CA GLU A 171 -3.85 -1.13 4.75
C GLU A 171 -5.36 -1.21 4.52
N VAL A 172 -6.01 -2.13 5.25
CA VAL A 172 -7.48 -2.21 5.31
C VAL A 172 -8.06 -0.91 5.87
N GLY A 173 -9.15 -0.45 5.28
CA GLY A 173 -9.77 0.82 5.62
C GLY A 173 -9.13 2.03 4.92
N GLY A 174 -8.20 1.77 4.01
CA GLY A 174 -7.67 2.79 3.09
C GLY A 174 -8.71 3.28 2.10
N THR A 175 -8.42 4.39 1.49
CA THR A 175 -9.28 5.03 0.48
C THR A 175 -8.80 4.73 -0.95
N LEU A 176 -7.63 4.13 -1.07
CA LEU A 176 -7.05 3.59 -2.28
C LEU A 176 -6.53 2.17 -1.98
N TYR A 177 -6.96 1.20 -2.79
CA TYR A 177 -6.49 -0.17 -2.72
C TYR A 177 -5.51 -0.43 -3.86
N SER A 178 -4.30 -0.84 -3.52
CA SER A 178 -3.21 -1.11 -4.45
C SER A 178 -2.31 -2.23 -3.97
N SER A 179 -1.57 -2.83 -4.89
CA SER A 179 -0.48 -3.75 -4.56
C SER A 179 0.72 -3.50 -5.46
N GLU A 180 1.88 -4.00 -5.05
CA GLU A 180 3.09 -3.92 -5.86
C GLU A 180 2.93 -4.71 -7.17
N GLU A 181 2.21 -5.82 -7.13
CA GLU A 181 1.97 -6.66 -8.30
C GLU A 181 1.08 -5.96 -9.33
N CYS A 182 -0.04 -5.38 -8.89
CA CYS A 182 -1.12 -4.94 -9.78
C CYS A 182 -1.23 -3.42 -9.93
N GLY A 183 -0.48 -2.64 -9.14
CA GLY A 183 -0.64 -1.18 -9.10
C GLY A 183 -1.93 -0.76 -8.39
N VAL A 184 -2.59 0.31 -8.85
CA VAL A 184 -3.86 0.76 -8.28
C VAL A 184 -4.99 -0.16 -8.72
N ILE A 185 -5.58 -0.87 -7.76
CA ILE A 185 -6.67 -1.84 -8.00
C ILE A 185 -8.02 -1.14 -7.95
N ALA A 186 -8.28 -0.38 -6.88
CA ALA A 186 -9.56 0.29 -6.68
C ALA A 186 -9.41 1.61 -5.93
N LEU A 187 -10.35 2.51 -6.18
CA LEU A 187 -10.48 3.81 -5.53
C LEU A 187 -11.80 3.92 -4.79
N GLN A 188 -11.80 4.61 -3.66
CA GLN A 188 -13.02 4.92 -2.90
C GLN A 188 -14.02 5.67 -3.78
N CYS A 189 -15.28 5.24 -3.75
CA CYS A 189 -16.34 5.91 -4.49
C CYS A 189 -16.56 7.34 -3.94
N PRO A 190 -16.57 8.39 -4.79
CA PRO A 190 -16.78 9.76 -4.33
C PRO A 190 -18.19 10.02 -3.79
N ASP A 191 -19.18 9.19 -4.20
CA ASP A 191 -20.59 9.35 -3.82
C ASP A 191 -21.02 8.37 -2.73
N ASN A 192 -20.19 7.35 -2.46
CA ASN A 192 -20.43 6.35 -1.41
C ASN A 192 -19.08 5.85 -0.83
N PRO A 193 -18.55 6.50 0.20
CA PRO A 193 -17.22 6.20 0.76
C PRO A 193 -17.11 4.81 1.42
N LYS A 194 -18.20 4.05 1.50
CA LYS A 194 -18.20 2.68 2.05
C LYS A 194 -17.77 1.62 1.04
N VAL A 195 -17.61 1.98 -0.23
CA VAL A 195 -17.25 1.04 -1.29
C VAL A 195 -16.14 1.60 -2.17
N MET A 196 -15.48 0.71 -2.90
CA MET A 196 -14.42 1.07 -3.83
C MET A 196 -14.78 0.62 -5.25
N HIS A 197 -14.40 1.39 -6.25
CA HIS A 197 -14.52 1.04 -7.66
C HIS A 197 -13.20 0.55 -8.22
N VAL A 198 -13.24 -0.62 -8.84
CA VAL A 198 -12.08 -1.22 -9.52
C VAL A 198 -11.75 -0.39 -10.77
N MET A 199 -10.46 -0.14 -11.01
CA MET A 199 -10.01 0.59 -12.17
C MET A 199 -10.18 -0.23 -13.45
N GLU A 200 -10.44 0.45 -14.58
CA GLU A 200 -10.82 -0.19 -15.86
C GLU A 200 -9.71 -1.05 -16.46
N ASN A 201 -8.45 -0.84 -16.07
CA ASN A 201 -7.32 -1.70 -16.45
C ASN A 201 -7.23 -3.00 -15.64
N GLN A 202 -8.18 -3.23 -14.77
CA GLN A 202 -8.24 -4.39 -13.89
C GLN A 202 -9.58 -5.11 -14.04
N TYR A 203 -9.56 -6.42 -13.80
CA TYR A 203 -10.76 -7.20 -13.59
C TYR A 203 -10.57 -8.09 -12.36
N VAL A 204 -11.56 -8.10 -11.46
CA VAL A 204 -11.47 -8.84 -10.22
C VAL A 204 -12.55 -9.93 -10.17
N GLU A 205 -12.15 -11.09 -9.67
CA GLU A 205 -12.99 -12.22 -9.31
C GLU A 205 -12.83 -12.50 -7.82
N ARG A 206 -13.83 -13.07 -7.22
CA ARG A 206 -13.76 -13.60 -5.86
C ARG A 206 -13.73 -15.12 -5.93
N ASP A 207 -12.66 -15.71 -5.42
CA ASP A 207 -12.52 -17.18 -5.35
C ASP A 207 -13.50 -17.78 -4.33
N VAL A 208 -13.65 -19.11 -4.35
CA VAL A 208 -14.53 -19.85 -3.43
C VAL A 208 -14.17 -19.67 -1.96
N ASP A 209 -12.89 -19.46 -1.66
CA ASP A 209 -12.38 -19.17 -0.32
C ASP A 209 -12.42 -17.67 0.07
N GLY A 210 -12.98 -16.82 -0.80
CA GLY A 210 -13.06 -15.37 -0.61
C GLY A 210 -11.86 -14.60 -1.11
N SER A 211 -10.80 -15.26 -1.58
CA SER A 211 -9.59 -14.60 -2.05
C SER A 211 -9.84 -13.78 -3.31
N LEU A 212 -9.14 -12.65 -3.41
CA LEU A 212 -9.08 -11.84 -4.63
C LEU A 212 -8.29 -12.59 -5.71
N ILE A 213 -8.91 -12.76 -6.87
CA ILE A 213 -8.23 -13.10 -8.12
C ILE A 213 -8.28 -11.87 -9.01
N ILE A 214 -7.14 -11.46 -9.54
CA ILE A 214 -7.02 -10.23 -10.31
C ILE A 214 -6.34 -10.47 -11.66
N THR A 215 -6.92 -9.88 -12.70
CA THR A 215 -6.35 -9.81 -14.05
C THR A 215 -6.04 -8.35 -14.37
N THR A 216 -4.81 -8.04 -14.77
CA THR A 216 -4.43 -6.72 -15.28
C THR A 216 -4.43 -6.74 -16.81
N PHE A 217 -4.94 -5.66 -17.43
CA PHE A 217 -4.95 -5.54 -18.90
C PHE A 217 -3.75 -4.76 -19.45
N THR A 218 -2.93 -4.22 -18.56
CA THR A 218 -1.72 -3.45 -18.91
C THR A 218 -0.45 -4.27 -18.83
N ASN A 219 -0.55 -5.46 -18.24
CA ASN A 219 0.58 -6.34 -18.00
C ASN A 219 0.17 -7.80 -18.25
N ASP A 220 0.63 -8.37 -19.34
CA ASP A 220 0.25 -9.72 -19.78
C ASP A 220 0.76 -10.84 -18.84
N TYR A 221 1.64 -10.51 -17.91
CA TYR A 221 2.21 -11.46 -16.95
C TYR A 221 1.33 -11.68 -15.73
N ILE A 222 0.36 -10.77 -15.44
CA ILE A 222 -0.51 -10.85 -14.27
C ILE A 222 -1.94 -11.10 -14.75
N ARG A 223 -2.27 -12.39 -14.85
CA ARG A 223 -3.58 -12.84 -15.31
C ARG A 223 -4.13 -13.89 -14.40
N ARG A 224 -5.34 -13.63 -13.86
CA ARG A 224 -6.00 -14.45 -12.84
C ARG A 224 -5.07 -14.78 -11.67
N TYR A 225 -4.36 -13.74 -11.18
CA TYR A 225 -3.43 -13.88 -10.05
C TYR A 225 -4.20 -13.90 -8.73
N LYS A 226 -4.01 -14.98 -7.95
CA LYS A 226 -4.55 -15.09 -6.58
C LYS A 226 -3.72 -14.25 -5.63
N HIS A 227 -4.26 -13.08 -5.27
CA HIS A 227 -3.52 -12.02 -4.57
C HIS A 227 -3.26 -12.33 -3.08
N GLY A 228 -4.09 -13.12 -2.44
CA GLY A 228 -3.97 -13.46 -1.02
C GLY A 228 -4.79 -12.58 -0.06
N ASP A 229 -5.26 -11.41 -0.50
CA ASP A 229 -6.29 -10.67 0.23
C ASP A 229 -7.67 -11.29 -0.01
N GLN A 230 -8.57 -11.18 0.95
CA GLN A 230 -9.96 -11.55 0.79
C GLN A 230 -10.80 -10.31 0.50
N ILE A 231 -11.78 -10.44 -0.39
CA ILE A 231 -12.67 -9.34 -0.77
C ILE A 231 -14.15 -9.77 -0.75
N GLU A 232 -15.03 -8.78 -0.63
CA GLU A 232 -16.43 -8.92 -0.97
C GLU A 232 -16.76 -8.02 -2.16
N LEU A 233 -17.41 -8.60 -3.17
CA LEU A 233 -17.93 -7.89 -4.32
C LEU A 233 -19.37 -7.48 -4.08
N GLY A 234 -19.79 -6.36 -4.66
CA GLY A 234 -21.15 -5.88 -4.50
C GLY A 234 -21.56 -4.88 -5.57
N LYS A 235 -22.50 -4.01 -5.21
CA LYS A 235 -23.02 -2.97 -6.11
C LYS A 235 -22.96 -1.62 -5.43
N CYS A 236 -22.70 -0.57 -6.19
CA CYS A 236 -22.79 0.81 -5.76
C CYS A 236 -23.99 1.50 -6.42
N ARG A 237 -24.68 2.38 -5.68
CA ARG A 237 -25.84 3.14 -6.19
C ARG A 237 -25.43 4.45 -6.87
N CYS A 238 -24.15 4.74 -7.02
CA CYS A 238 -23.66 5.98 -7.62
C CYS A 238 -23.87 6.07 -9.15
N GLY A 239 -24.32 4.99 -9.80
CA GLY A 239 -24.54 4.91 -11.24
C GLY A 239 -23.31 4.54 -12.07
N ARG A 240 -22.09 4.50 -11.48
CA ARG A 240 -20.90 4.00 -12.19
C ARG A 240 -21.03 2.51 -12.49
N GLY A 241 -20.61 2.13 -13.71
CA GLY A 241 -20.65 0.75 -14.18
C GLY A 241 -19.47 -0.11 -13.73
N LEU A 242 -18.47 0.48 -13.08
CA LEU A 242 -17.26 -0.20 -12.63
C LEU A 242 -17.56 -1.33 -11.63
N GLN A 243 -16.74 -2.39 -11.62
CA GLN A 243 -16.83 -3.41 -10.57
C GLN A 243 -16.68 -2.75 -9.20
N THR A 244 -17.40 -3.26 -8.21
CA THR A 244 -17.44 -2.68 -6.87
C THR A 244 -16.96 -3.69 -5.84
N ILE A 245 -15.96 -3.27 -5.05
CA ILE A 245 -15.51 -3.96 -3.84
C ILE A 245 -16.19 -3.27 -2.65
N THR A 246 -16.95 -4.04 -1.88
CA THR A 246 -17.64 -3.53 -0.69
C THR A 246 -16.85 -3.75 0.58
N GLU A 247 -15.93 -4.69 0.59
CA GLU A 247 -15.04 -4.96 1.72
C GLU A 247 -13.73 -5.55 1.21
N VAL A 248 -12.62 -5.09 1.77
CA VAL A 248 -11.30 -5.71 1.67
C VAL A 248 -10.95 -6.25 3.04
N LYS A 249 -10.81 -7.56 3.17
CA LYS A 249 -10.34 -8.24 4.38
C LYS A 249 -8.85 -8.55 4.19
N GLY A 250 -8.03 -7.52 4.31
CA GLY A 250 -6.59 -7.63 4.21
C GLY A 250 -5.94 -7.65 5.59
N ARG A 251 -4.64 -7.37 5.61
CA ARG A 251 -3.85 -7.36 6.84
C ARG A 251 -4.22 -6.17 7.72
N VAL A 252 -4.55 -6.45 8.97
CA VAL A 252 -4.62 -5.44 10.03
C VAL A 252 -3.23 -5.35 10.63
N ARG A 253 -2.64 -4.17 10.65
CA ARG A 253 -1.35 -3.94 11.31
C ARG A 253 -1.58 -3.30 12.66
N ASN A 254 -1.08 -3.95 13.71
CA ASN A 254 -1.08 -3.40 15.06
C ASN A 254 0.00 -2.33 15.21
N MET A 255 -0.23 -1.34 16.08
CA MET A 255 0.75 -0.31 16.40
C MET A 255 1.64 -0.77 17.55
N PHE A 256 2.94 -0.49 17.46
CA PHE A 256 3.87 -0.70 18.53
C PHE A 256 3.63 0.32 19.65
N THR A 257 3.62 -0.12 20.89
CA THR A 257 3.49 0.75 22.07
C THR A 257 4.88 1.03 22.64
N LEU A 258 5.27 2.30 22.68
CA LEU A 258 6.55 2.74 23.26
C LEU A 258 6.48 2.77 24.79
N PRO A 259 7.64 2.80 25.51
CA PRO A 259 7.69 2.85 26.98
C PRO A 259 6.96 4.05 27.61
N ASN A 260 6.85 5.15 26.88
CA ASN A 260 6.09 6.33 27.29
C ASN A 260 4.57 6.23 27.01
N GLY A 261 4.10 5.08 26.50
CA GLY A 261 2.70 4.84 26.13
C GLY A 261 2.31 5.34 24.73
N ASP A 262 3.21 6.01 24.02
CA ASP A 262 2.95 6.47 22.67
C ASP A 262 2.86 5.31 21.68
N LYS A 263 2.24 5.55 20.53
CA LYS A 263 2.06 4.56 19.48
C LYS A 263 2.97 4.88 18.28
N LYS A 264 3.61 3.84 17.76
CA LYS A 264 4.47 3.92 16.57
C LYS A 264 4.10 2.82 15.59
N TRP A 265 4.07 3.15 14.30
CA TRP A 265 3.89 2.14 13.28
C TRP A 265 5.15 1.24 13.21
N PRO A 266 4.99 -0.10 13.31
CA PRO A 266 6.14 -1.00 13.30
C PRO A 266 6.68 -1.15 11.87
N LEU A 267 7.77 -0.49 11.55
CA LEU A 267 8.43 -0.50 10.23
C LEU A 267 9.06 -1.86 9.84
N ILE A 268 8.79 -2.90 10.59
CA ILE A 268 9.47 -4.19 10.48
C ILE A 268 9.37 -4.83 9.07
N GLY A 269 8.35 -4.47 8.27
CA GLY A 269 8.19 -5.00 6.90
C GLY A 269 8.95 -4.26 5.80
N SER A 270 9.57 -3.13 6.08
CA SER A 270 10.23 -2.30 5.06
C SER A 270 11.73 -2.57 4.92
N LEU A 271 12.28 -3.50 5.72
CA LEU A 271 13.68 -3.85 5.65
C LEU A 271 13.94 -5.00 4.71
N ASN A 272 15.13 -5.01 4.24
CA ASN A 272 15.70 -6.06 3.41
C ASN A 272 16.07 -7.31 4.26
N PHE A 273 15.17 -7.76 5.14
CA PHE A 273 15.41 -8.94 5.97
C PHE A 273 15.86 -10.14 5.15
N TYR A 274 15.30 -10.30 3.96
CA TYR A 274 15.72 -11.37 3.07
C TYR A 274 17.13 -11.12 2.49
N GLU A 275 17.39 -9.92 2.00
CA GLU A 275 18.66 -9.58 1.36
C GLU A 275 19.81 -9.55 2.36
N ASP A 276 19.58 -8.97 3.54
CA ASP A 276 20.63 -8.76 4.54
C ASP A 276 20.81 -9.97 5.45
N PHE A 277 19.77 -10.72 5.78
CA PHE A 277 19.81 -11.79 6.78
C PHE A 277 19.34 -13.16 6.25
N GLY A 278 18.86 -13.27 5.01
CA GLY A 278 18.28 -14.49 4.47
C GLY A 278 16.96 -14.91 5.12
N ILE A 279 16.28 -13.98 5.80
CA ILE A 279 15.02 -14.26 6.48
C ILE A 279 13.89 -14.34 5.46
N LYS A 280 13.34 -15.53 5.28
CA LYS A 280 12.27 -15.80 4.31
C LYS A 280 10.91 -15.26 4.76
N ARG A 281 10.60 -15.42 6.05
CA ARG A 281 9.37 -14.92 6.68
C ARG A 281 9.66 -14.56 8.13
N TYR A 282 8.92 -13.63 8.67
CA TYR A 282 9.04 -13.24 10.08
C TYR A 282 7.67 -12.84 10.67
N LYS A 283 7.61 -12.88 12.00
CA LYS A 283 6.53 -12.33 12.80
C LYS A 283 7.12 -11.65 14.03
N ALA A 284 6.77 -10.40 14.25
CA ALA A 284 7.16 -9.68 15.44
C ALA A 284 5.99 -9.63 16.42
N ILE A 285 6.25 -9.98 17.69
CA ILE A 285 5.26 -10.04 18.77
C ILE A 285 5.74 -9.15 19.89
N GLN A 286 5.07 -8.02 20.10
CA GLN A 286 5.30 -7.21 21.29
C GLN A 286 4.62 -7.87 22.49
N LYS A 287 5.40 -8.47 23.39
CA LYS A 287 4.91 -9.18 24.60
C LYS A 287 4.63 -8.23 25.75
N SER A 288 5.47 -7.20 25.88
CA SER A 288 5.33 -6.14 26.86
C SER A 288 5.91 -4.82 26.31
N ILE A 289 5.87 -3.76 27.09
CA ILE A 289 6.50 -2.48 26.73
C ILE A 289 8.01 -2.63 26.50
N GLU A 290 8.63 -3.59 27.20
CA GLU A 290 10.09 -3.80 27.19
C GLU A 290 10.53 -5.03 26.39
N GLU A 291 9.59 -5.84 25.87
CA GLU A 291 9.90 -7.11 25.19
C GLU A 291 9.25 -7.24 23.82
N LEU A 292 10.07 -7.57 22.84
CA LEU A 292 9.68 -7.96 21.50
C LEU A 292 10.28 -9.34 21.17
N GLU A 293 9.44 -10.26 20.75
CA GLU A 293 9.88 -11.52 20.14
C GLU A 293 9.82 -11.38 18.60
N LEU A 294 10.93 -11.68 17.94
CA LEU A 294 11.00 -11.79 16.49
C LEU A 294 11.10 -13.27 16.11
N GLN A 295 10.00 -13.85 15.66
CA GLN A 295 9.97 -15.20 15.10
C GLN A 295 10.37 -15.13 13.64
N ILE A 296 11.32 -15.98 13.21
CA ILE A 296 11.87 -15.96 11.86
C ILE A 296 11.94 -17.35 11.24
N ILE A 297 11.80 -17.41 9.91
CA ILE A 297 12.16 -18.56 9.08
C ILE A 297 13.43 -18.20 8.32
N SER A 298 14.55 -18.73 8.75
CA SER A 298 15.87 -18.58 8.13
C SER A 298 16.79 -19.71 8.55
N GLU A 299 17.93 -19.87 7.90
CA GLU A 299 19.06 -20.58 8.47
C GLU A 299 19.55 -19.86 9.75
N PRO A 300 20.22 -20.56 10.69
CA PRO A 300 20.73 -19.93 11.90
C PRO A 300 21.65 -18.74 11.60
N LEU A 301 21.38 -17.60 12.17
CA LEU A 301 22.13 -16.36 11.93
C LEU A 301 23.46 -16.30 12.70
N ASN A 302 23.62 -17.13 13.74
CA ASN A 302 24.81 -17.19 14.60
C ASN A 302 25.22 -15.79 15.13
N GLU A 303 26.45 -15.36 14.85
CA GLU A 303 26.98 -14.06 15.29
C GLU A 303 26.18 -12.85 14.77
N ARG A 304 25.42 -13.02 13.68
CA ARG A 304 24.59 -11.95 13.09
C ARG A 304 23.23 -11.73 13.80
N GLU A 305 22.88 -12.56 14.76
CA GLU A 305 21.65 -12.33 15.56
C GLU A 305 21.68 -10.99 16.27
N GLU A 306 22.84 -10.58 16.80
CA GLU A 306 22.96 -9.32 17.52
C GLU A 306 22.81 -8.12 16.56
N ASP A 307 23.32 -8.23 15.34
CA ASP A 307 23.11 -7.22 14.29
C ASP A 307 21.61 -7.05 13.98
N LEU A 308 20.88 -8.15 13.85
CA LEU A 308 19.44 -8.12 13.62
C LEU A 308 18.68 -7.50 14.79
N LYS A 309 19.04 -7.84 16.04
CA LYS A 309 18.42 -7.25 17.22
C LYS A 309 18.67 -5.74 17.30
N ASN A 310 19.89 -5.30 17.02
CA ASN A 310 20.26 -3.89 17.01
C ASN A 310 19.50 -3.13 15.93
N LEU A 311 19.39 -3.69 14.73
CA LEU A 311 18.61 -3.12 13.65
C LEU A 311 17.13 -2.93 14.04
N VAL A 312 16.52 -3.91 14.71
CA VAL A 312 15.13 -3.83 15.18
C VAL A 312 14.98 -2.76 16.26
N LYS A 313 15.94 -2.67 17.21
CA LYS A 313 15.96 -1.62 18.24
C LYS A 313 16.06 -0.23 17.65
N GLU A 314 16.95 -0.03 16.69
CA GLU A 314 17.10 1.25 15.97
C GLU A 314 15.79 1.69 15.32
N TRP A 315 15.08 0.75 14.71
CA TRP A 315 13.80 1.02 14.07
C TRP A 315 12.70 1.46 15.00
N ILE A 316 12.58 0.69 16.07
CA ILE A 316 11.62 1.00 17.11
C ILE A 316 12.03 2.31 17.78
N ASN A 317 13.33 2.66 17.73
CA ASN A 317 13.93 3.79 18.47
C ASN A 317 13.59 3.70 19.97
N SER A 318 13.78 2.49 20.53
CA SER A 318 13.49 2.23 21.93
C SER A 318 14.44 1.14 22.48
N PRO A 319 14.87 1.22 23.73
CA PRO A 319 15.73 0.23 24.38
C PRO A 319 14.99 -1.05 24.75
N ILE A 320 14.23 -1.59 23.81
CA ILE A 320 13.45 -2.82 24.01
C ILE A 320 14.37 -4.05 23.94
N ASN A 321 14.02 -5.07 24.73
CA ASN A 321 14.68 -6.36 24.64
C ASN A 321 14.11 -7.17 23.46
N VAL A 322 14.96 -7.49 22.48
CA VAL A 322 14.57 -8.27 21.30
C VAL A 322 15.06 -9.71 21.47
N THR A 323 14.14 -10.66 21.44
CA THR A 323 14.45 -12.09 21.38
C THR A 323 14.17 -12.64 20.01
N ILE A 324 15.05 -13.52 19.48
CA ILE A 324 14.89 -14.18 18.20
C ILE A 324 14.49 -15.63 18.44
N THR A 325 13.43 -16.06 17.76
CA THR A 325 12.93 -17.44 17.79
C THR A 325 12.87 -17.98 16.37
N TYR A 326 13.53 -19.09 16.13
CA TYR A 326 13.46 -19.79 14.84
C TYR A 326 12.22 -20.67 14.78
N THR A 327 11.51 -20.60 13.65
CA THR A 327 10.36 -21.47 13.37
C THR A 327 10.44 -22.04 11.97
N ASN A 328 9.80 -23.20 11.75
CA ASN A 328 9.79 -23.85 10.43
C ASN A 328 8.59 -23.46 9.59
N ASP A 329 7.54 -22.89 10.19
CA ASP A 329 6.31 -22.50 9.48
C ASP A 329 5.53 -21.42 10.21
N PHE A 330 4.71 -20.69 9.44
CA PHE A 330 3.68 -19.80 9.92
C PHE A 330 2.34 -20.14 9.24
N PRO A 331 1.21 -20.02 9.93
CA PRO A 331 -0.11 -20.21 9.31
C PRO A 331 -0.28 -19.33 8.07
N ASN A 332 -0.81 -19.93 6.99
CA ASN A 332 -0.96 -19.20 5.71
C ASN A 332 -2.15 -18.25 5.65
N TYR A 333 -3.04 -18.26 6.64
CA TYR A 333 -4.23 -17.41 6.68
C TYR A 333 -4.17 -16.42 7.84
N LYS A 334 -4.67 -15.20 7.62
CA LYS A 334 -4.67 -14.10 8.61
C LYS A 334 -3.30 -13.87 9.27
N PHE A 335 -2.24 -13.94 8.45
CA PHE A 335 -0.90 -13.71 8.96
C PHE A 335 -0.70 -12.24 9.28
N GLU A 336 -0.49 -11.95 10.55
CA GLU A 336 -0.12 -10.62 11.05
C GLU A 336 1.39 -10.58 11.25
N GLU A 337 2.08 -9.74 10.49
CA GLU A 337 3.54 -9.56 10.60
C GLU A 337 3.97 -8.98 11.94
N PHE A 338 3.09 -8.20 12.54
CA PHE A 338 3.27 -7.62 13.86
C PHE A 338 2.01 -7.80 14.69
N VAL A 339 2.21 -8.30 15.92
CA VAL A 339 1.15 -8.47 16.91
C VAL A 339 1.57 -7.75 18.19
N SER A 340 0.69 -6.94 18.75
CA SER A 340 0.84 -6.39 20.11
C SER A 340 -0.09 -7.14 21.05
N LEU A 341 0.45 -7.60 22.17
CA LEU A 341 -0.29 -8.27 23.24
C LEU A 341 -0.66 -7.32 24.39
N ILE A 342 -0.33 -6.02 24.22
CA ILE A 342 -0.54 -4.96 25.22
C ILE A 342 -1.40 -3.82 24.70
#